data_7b210ee7af7edf7d46eb77ab2544bd06
#
_entry.id   7b210ee7af7edf7d46eb77ab2544bd06
#
_cell.length_a   1.000
_cell.length_b   1.000
_cell.length_c   1.000
_cell.angle_alpha   90.00
_cell.angle_beta   90.00
_cell.angle_gamma   90.00
#
_symmetry.space_group_name_H-M   'P 1'
#
loop_
_entity.id
_entity.type
_entity.pdbx_description
1 polymer ?
#
loop_
_entity_poly.entity_id
_entity_poly.type
_entity_poly.pdbx_seq_one_letter_code
_entity_poly.pdbx_strand_id
1 'polypeptide(L)'
;YYSNLLAVFNKNEHKEVIRLDGRDIDFTFKNSYNGLHNFSFNLESGQLVAIMGGSGVGKSTLLGIMNGNIRPDKGMITVNGHPLDSPEARQLIGFVPQDDLLIEELTVYQNLLYTARLCFACLTDEEIGQRVEKLLMELDLEEIKDLDVGSPIRKTICGGQRKRLNIALELIREPAILYLDEPTSGLSSSDSEKVIMLLKEQTHRGKLVVV
;
A
#
# COMPACT_ATOMS: atom_id res chain seq x y z
N TYR A 1 16.81 24.00 5.13
CA TYR A 1 16.00 23.21 4.18
C TYR A 1 15.45 21.91 4.80
N TYR A 2 16.09 21.36 5.86
CA TYR A 2 15.63 20.12 6.54
C TYR A 2 14.59 20.37 7.65
N SER A 3 14.45 21.58 8.14
CA SER A 3 13.50 21.94 9.21
C SER A 3 12.04 21.90 8.79
N ASN A 4 11.74 22.06 7.49
CA ASN A 4 10.36 22.01 6.98
C ASN A 4 9.86 20.58 6.70
N LEU A 5 10.75 19.61 6.47
CA LEU A 5 10.35 18.19 6.32
C LEU A 5 9.92 17.58 7.66
N LEU A 6 10.57 17.95 8.75
CA LEU A 6 10.20 17.49 10.10
C LEU A 6 8.85 18.06 10.59
N ALA A 7 8.45 19.24 10.10
CA ALA A 7 7.17 19.85 10.46
C ALA A 7 5.95 19.15 9.86
N VAL A 8 6.10 18.46 8.72
CA VAL A 8 5.02 17.69 8.09
C VAL A 8 4.73 16.38 8.85
N PHE A 9 5.73 15.79 9.50
CA PHE A 9 5.57 14.55 10.27
C PHE A 9 5.10 14.74 11.72
N ASN A 10 5.15 15.95 12.28
CA ASN A 10 4.78 16.23 13.69
C ASN A 10 3.44 16.96 13.88
N LYS A 11 2.65 17.20 12.84
CA LYS A 11 1.30 17.76 12.97
C LYS A 11 0.24 16.64 13.07
N ASN A 12 0.24 15.95 14.20
CA ASN A 12 -0.85 15.07 14.61
C ASN A 12 -1.87 15.84 15.47
N GLU A 13 -2.67 16.73 14.86
CA GLU A 13 -3.92 17.19 15.51
C GLU A 13 -5.02 17.67 14.54
N HIS A 14 -4.72 17.86 13.25
CA HIS A 14 -5.75 17.92 12.20
C HIS A 14 -5.26 17.08 11.01
N LYS A 15 -5.78 15.86 10.88
CA LYS A 15 -5.51 15.04 9.70
C LYS A 15 -6.05 15.81 8.49
N GLU A 16 -5.13 16.43 7.73
CA GLU A 16 -5.50 17.00 6.43
C GLU A 16 -6.12 15.89 5.60
N VAL A 17 -7.30 16.17 5.04
CA VAL A 17 -7.99 15.25 4.13
C VAL A 17 -7.11 15.07 2.91
N ILE A 18 -6.63 13.85 2.67
CA ILE A 18 -5.90 13.52 1.44
C ILE A 18 -6.91 13.34 0.33
N ARG A 19 -6.71 14.02 -0.79
CA ARG A 19 -7.55 13.94 -1.99
C ARG A 19 -6.76 13.35 -3.13
N LEU A 20 -7.34 12.36 -3.78
CA LEU A 20 -6.83 11.75 -5.01
C LEU A 20 -7.82 12.04 -6.14
N ASP A 21 -7.43 12.90 -7.06
CA ASP A 21 -8.24 13.32 -8.19
C ASP A 21 -7.69 12.78 -9.50
N GLY A 22 -8.55 12.19 -10.33
CA GLY A 22 -8.25 11.85 -11.72
C GLY A 22 -9.19 12.55 -12.67
N ARG A 23 -8.67 13.15 -13.75
CA ARG A 23 -9.47 13.92 -14.72
C ARG A 23 -9.17 13.50 -16.14
N ASP A 24 -10.22 13.17 -16.88
CA ASP A 24 -10.23 12.89 -18.33
C ASP A 24 -9.14 11.88 -18.74
N ILE A 25 -9.04 10.80 -17.96
CA ILE A 25 -8.00 9.78 -18.13
C ILE A 25 -8.34 8.90 -19.32
N ASP A 26 -7.44 8.86 -20.30
CA ASP A 26 -7.45 7.91 -21.41
C ASP A 26 -6.21 7.01 -21.34
N PHE A 27 -6.41 5.73 -21.56
CA PHE A 27 -5.34 4.76 -21.72
C PHE A 27 -5.78 3.67 -22.69
N THR A 28 -4.96 3.36 -23.68
CA THR A 28 -5.23 2.32 -24.67
C THR A 28 -4.08 1.32 -24.72
N PHE A 29 -4.40 0.03 -24.68
CA PHE A 29 -3.38 -0.99 -24.85
C PHE A 29 -2.79 -0.96 -26.26
N LYS A 30 -1.47 -1.13 -26.38
CA LYS A 30 -0.79 -1.19 -27.69
C LYS A 30 -1.44 -2.23 -28.59
N ASN A 31 -1.75 -1.83 -29.81
CA ASN A 31 -2.39 -2.66 -30.85
C ASN A 31 -3.81 -3.18 -30.48
N SER A 32 -4.53 -2.45 -29.67
CA SER A 32 -5.88 -2.78 -29.25
C SER A 32 -6.77 -1.54 -29.24
N TYR A 33 -8.06 -1.70 -29.37
CA TYR A 33 -9.06 -0.67 -29.08
C TYR A 33 -9.53 -0.71 -27.63
N ASN A 34 -9.08 -1.72 -26.86
CA ASN A 34 -9.44 -1.86 -25.46
C ASN A 34 -8.61 -0.90 -24.62
N GLY A 35 -9.26 -0.26 -23.66
CA GLY A 35 -8.59 0.70 -22.78
C GLY A 35 -9.57 1.35 -21.80
N LEU A 36 -9.08 2.35 -21.14
CA LEU A 36 -9.86 3.24 -20.27
C LEU A 36 -10.09 4.53 -21.03
N HIS A 37 -11.34 4.98 -21.14
CA HIS A 37 -11.68 6.17 -21.92
C HIS A 37 -12.51 7.14 -21.11
N ASN A 38 -12.07 8.40 -21.10
CA ASN A 38 -12.74 9.53 -20.43
C ASN A 38 -13.13 9.22 -18.98
N PHE A 39 -12.20 8.61 -18.24
CA PHE A 39 -12.43 8.22 -16.85
C PHE A 39 -11.99 9.33 -15.90
N SER A 40 -12.90 9.73 -15.01
CA SER A 40 -12.61 10.73 -13.97
C SER A 40 -13.09 10.21 -12.63
N PHE A 41 -12.36 10.56 -11.56
CA PHE A 41 -12.71 10.16 -10.19
C PHE A 41 -12.22 11.18 -9.18
N ASN A 42 -12.86 11.19 -8.01
CA ASN A 42 -12.45 11.95 -6.84
C ASN A 42 -12.58 11.04 -5.62
N LEU A 43 -11.48 10.84 -4.91
CA LEU A 43 -11.41 9.97 -3.73
C LEU A 43 -10.75 10.73 -2.58
N GLU A 44 -11.17 10.43 -1.36
CA GLU A 44 -10.68 11.10 -0.15
C GLU A 44 -10.20 10.09 0.91
N SER A 45 -9.32 10.54 1.78
CA SER A 45 -8.88 9.76 2.93
C SER A 45 -10.07 9.34 3.81
N GLY A 46 -9.94 8.17 4.46
CA GLY A 46 -11.04 7.55 5.22
C GLY A 46 -11.94 6.64 4.39
N GLN A 47 -11.72 6.53 3.09
CA GLN A 47 -12.50 5.65 2.21
C GLN A 47 -11.78 4.32 1.95
N LEU A 48 -12.55 3.24 1.91
CA LEU A 48 -12.16 1.95 1.32
C LEU A 48 -12.86 1.82 -0.04
N VAL A 49 -12.09 1.87 -1.10
CA VAL A 49 -12.58 1.84 -2.48
C VAL A 49 -12.26 0.48 -3.09
N ALA A 50 -13.25 -0.21 -3.63
CA ALA A 50 -13.06 -1.49 -4.30
C ALA A 50 -13.25 -1.35 -5.82
N ILE A 51 -12.26 -1.82 -6.59
CA ILE A 51 -12.34 -1.95 -8.06
C ILE A 51 -12.88 -3.33 -8.37
N MET A 52 -14.12 -3.40 -8.86
CA MET A 52 -14.80 -4.66 -9.13
C MET A 52 -14.92 -4.94 -10.63
N GLY A 53 -14.83 -6.21 -11.00
CA GLY A 53 -15.00 -6.66 -12.39
C GLY A 53 -14.48 -8.06 -12.59
N GLY A 54 -14.84 -8.69 -13.71
CA GLY A 54 -14.37 -10.02 -14.08
C GLY A 54 -12.85 -10.08 -14.28
N SER A 55 -12.31 -11.28 -14.42
CA SER A 55 -10.89 -11.46 -14.76
C SER A 55 -10.58 -10.86 -16.14
N GLY A 56 -9.46 -10.17 -16.28
CA GLY A 56 -8.99 -9.62 -17.55
C GLY A 56 -9.67 -8.31 -18.01
N VAL A 57 -10.60 -7.74 -17.22
CA VAL A 57 -11.27 -6.46 -17.60
C VAL A 57 -10.41 -5.21 -17.41
N GLY A 58 -9.18 -5.35 -16.86
CA GLY A 58 -8.26 -4.23 -16.69
C GLY A 58 -8.19 -3.63 -15.28
N LYS A 59 -8.63 -4.34 -14.23
CA LYS A 59 -8.57 -3.86 -12.83
C LYS A 59 -7.14 -3.48 -12.41
N SER A 60 -6.17 -4.39 -12.61
CA SER A 60 -4.75 -4.13 -12.28
C SER A 60 -4.16 -3.01 -13.13
N THR A 61 -4.65 -2.83 -14.38
CA THR A 61 -4.27 -1.70 -15.23
C THR A 61 -4.78 -0.39 -14.66
N LEU A 62 -6.06 -0.32 -14.27
CA LEU A 62 -6.64 0.86 -13.63
C LEU A 62 -5.91 1.18 -12.33
N LEU A 63 -5.66 0.16 -11.50
CA LEU A 63 -4.88 0.32 -10.26
C LEU A 63 -3.47 0.83 -10.55
N GLY A 64 -2.81 0.29 -11.59
CA GLY A 64 -1.49 0.75 -12.04
C GLY A 64 -1.46 2.18 -12.56
N ILE A 65 -2.55 2.63 -13.19
CA ILE A 65 -2.70 4.03 -13.61
C ILE A 65 -2.91 4.93 -12.38
N MET A 66 -3.78 4.52 -11.46
CA MET A 66 -4.10 5.29 -10.26
C MET A 66 -2.92 5.44 -9.30
N ASN A 67 -2.01 4.46 -9.23
CA ASN A 67 -0.81 4.51 -8.37
C ASN A 67 0.43 5.08 -9.08
N GLY A 68 0.34 5.42 -10.39
CA GLY A 68 1.41 6.00 -11.17
C GLY A 68 2.43 5.01 -11.76
N ASN A 69 2.22 3.69 -11.63
CA ASN A 69 3.06 2.67 -12.25
C ASN A 69 2.84 2.60 -13.77
N ILE A 70 1.64 2.96 -14.22
CA ILE A 70 1.27 3.04 -15.64
C ILE A 70 0.90 4.49 -15.95
N ARG A 71 1.57 5.06 -16.95
CA ARG A 71 1.28 6.41 -17.41
C ARG A 71 0.07 6.40 -18.35
N PRO A 72 -0.98 7.20 -18.10
CA PRO A 72 -2.09 7.35 -19.03
C PRO A 72 -1.66 8.08 -20.31
N ASP A 73 -2.37 7.85 -21.43
CA ASP A 73 -2.13 8.53 -22.70
C ASP A 73 -2.58 10.00 -22.62
N LYS A 74 -3.69 10.25 -21.88
CA LYS A 74 -4.23 11.60 -21.61
C LYS A 74 -4.79 11.68 -20.20
N GLY A 75 -5.07 12.91 -19.80
CA GLY A 75 -5.57 13.22 -18.48
C GLY A 75 -4.48 13.40 -17.44
N MET A 76 -4.90 13.62 -16.22
CA MET A 76 -3.98 13.88 -15.11
C MET A 76 -4.53 13.30 -13.81
N ILE A 77 -3.63 12.75 -13.00
CA ILE A 77 -3.94 12.34 -11.62
C ILE A 77 -3.12 13.20 -10.67
N THR A 78 -3.78 13.66 -9.61
CA THR A 78 -3.14 14.49 -8.58
C THR A 78 -3.46 13.99 -7.18
N VAL A 79 -2.50 14.16 -6.26
CA VAL A 79 -2.67 13.98 -4.82
C VAL A 79 -2.55 15.34 -4.17
N ASN A 80 -3.60 15.82 -3.51
CA ASN A 80 -3.67 17.17 -2.94
C ASN A 80 -3.26 18.28 -3.94
N GLY A 81 -3.60 18.11 -5.23
CA GLY A 81 -3.23 19.03 -6.30
C GLY A 81 -1.82 18.87 -6.85
N HIS A 82 -0.97 18.03 -6.26
CA HIS A 82 0.35 17.71 -6.78
C HIS A 82 0.25 16.58 -7.82
N PRO A 83 0.92 16.68 -8.97
CA PRO A 83 0.96 15.61 -9.96
C PRO A 83 1.43 14.29 -9.34
N LEU A 84 0.86 13.16 -9.79
CA LEU A 84 1.12 11.83 -9.23
C LEU A 84 2.59 11.41 -9.32
N ASP A 85 3.32 11.90 -10.32
CA ASP A 85 4.74 11.64 -10.53
C ASP A 85 5.66 12.57 -9.72
N SER A 86 5.12 13.55 -9.00
CA SER A 86 5.89 14.42 -8.12
C SER A 86 6.46 13.68 -6.90
N PRO A 87 7.62 14.10 -6.35
CA PRO A 87 8.17 13.51 -5.13
C PRO A 87 7.20 13.57 -3.94
N GLU A 88 6.45 14.67 -3.82
CA GLU A 88 5.48 14.92 -2.76
C GLU A 88 4.34 13.90 -2.79
N ALA A 89 3.78 13.63 -3.98
CA ALA A 89 2.72 12.64 -4.16
C ALA A 89 3.22 11.21 -3.94
N ARG A 90 4.39 10.87 -4.49
CA ARG A 90 4.98 9.51 -4.39
C ARG A 90 5.27 9.08 -2.96
N GLN A 91 5.66 10.00 -2.08
CA GLN A 91 5.90 9.72 -0.67
C GLN A 91 4.63 9.32 0.09
N LEU A 92 3.47 9.76 -0.39
CA LEU A 92 2.17 9.49 0.22
C LEU A 92 1.57 8.14 -0.21
N ILE A 93 2.14 7.49 -1.22
CA ILE A 93 1.58 6.30 -1.86
C ILE A 93 2.35 5.05 -1.44
N GLY A 94 1.60 4.02 -1.01
CA GLY A 94 2.06 2.65 -0.86
C GLY A 94 1.35 1.73 -1.85
N PHE A 95 2.03 0.69 -2.33
CA PHE A 95 1.47 -0.29 -3.25
C PHE A 95 1.85 -1.72 -2.85
N VAL A 96 0.84 -2.52 -2.56
CA VAL A 96 0.98 -3.95 -2.25
C VAL A 96 0.60 -4.76 -3.49
N PRO A 97 1.56 -5.38 -4.18
CA PRO A 97 1.28 -6.20 -5.35
C PRO A 97 0.57 -7.51 -4.98
N GLN A 98 0.04 -8.19 -6.01
CA GLN A 98 -0.59 -9.51 -5.85
C GLN A 98 0.41 -10.53 -5.31
N ASP A 99 1.59 -10.63 -5.93
CA ASP A 99 2.69 -11.47 -5.46
C ASP A 99 3.40 -10.81 -4.27
N ASP A 100 3.87 -11.62 -3.35
CA ASP A 100 4.62 -11.09 -2.20
C ASP A 100 6.07 -10.73 -2.57
N LEU A 101 6.60 -9.72 -1.86
CA LEU A 101 7.98 -9.24 -2.01
C LEU A 101 8.84 -9.64 -0.80
N LEU A 102 8.49 -10.72 -0.12
CA LEU A 102 9.13 -11.17 1.09
C LEU A 102 10.47 -11.86 0.79
N ILE A 103 11.45 -11.60 1.65
CA ILE A 103 12.74 -12.30 1.60
C ILE A 103 12.59 -13.58 2.44
N GLU A 104 12.63 -14.72 1.76
CA GLU A 104 12.29 -16.03 2.32
C GLU A 104 13.26 -16.51 3.41
N GLU A 105 14.53 -16.10 3.32
CA GLU A 105 15.60 -16.46 4.25
C GLU A 105 15.61 -15.59 5.53
N LEU A 106 14.80 -14.57 5.57
CA LEU A 106 14.68 -13.68 6.72
C LEU A 106 13.48 -14.05 7.59
N THR A 107 13.58 -13.74 8.87
CA THR A 107 12.42 -13.83 9.77
C THR A 107 11.38 -12.75 9.43
N VAL A 108 10.17 -12.92 9.94
CA VAL A 108 9.10 -11.91 9.83
C VAL A 108 9.58 -10.57 10.37
N TYR A 109 10.24 -10.56 11.54
CA TYR A 109 10.82 -9.35 12.14
C TYR A 109 11.90 -8.73 11.25
N GLN A 110 12.82 -9.53 10.72
CA GLN A 110 13.94 -9.03 9.90
C GLN A 110 13.47 -8.40 8.59
N ASN A 111 12.43 -8.96 7.94
CA ASN A 111 11.83 -8.37 6.75
C ASN A 111 11.38 -6.93 7.02
N LEU A 112 10.68 -6.69 8.14
CA LEU A 112 10.23 -5.35 8.53
C LEU A 112 11.36 -4.46 8.99
N LEU A 113 12.31 -4.98 9.79
CA LEU A 113 13.42 -4.22 10.32
C LEU A 113 14.30 -3.64 9.21
N TYR A 114 14.67 -4.46 8.23
CA TYR A 114 15.52 -4.00 7.13
C TYR A 114 14.77 -3.03 6.21
N THR A 115 13.48 -3.25 5.96
CA THR A 115 12.65 -2.30 5.24
C THR A 115 12.56 -0.96 5.98
N ALA A 116 12.33 -0.97 7.28
CA ALA A 116 12.29 0.24 8.09
C ALA A 116 13.62 1.01 8.08
N ARG A 117 14.76 0.30 8.20
CA ARG A 117 16.09 0.91 8.10
C ARG A 117 16.35 1.60 6.77
N LEU A 118 15.86 1.03 5.66
CA LEU A 118 15.96 1.65 4.34
C LEU A 118 15.09 2.89 4.21
N CYS A 119 13.94 2.92 4.89
CA CYS A 119 13.00 4.04 4.83
C CYS A 119 13.36 5.19 5.77
N PHE A 120 13.98 4.91 6.92
CA PHE A 120 14.18 5.87 8.00
C PHE A 120 15.67 6.05 8.36
N ALA A 121 16.41 6.69 7.46
CA ALA A 121 17.86 6.90 7.66
C ALA A 121 18.21 7.79 8.88
N CYS A 122 17.25 8.56 9.41
CA CYS A 122 17.48 9.49 10.54
C CYS A 122 17.01 8.95 11.89
N LEU A 123 16.39 7.77 11.96
CA LEU A 123 15.94 7.17 13.21
C LEU A 123 17.04 6.27 13.80
N THR A 124 17.05 6.19 15.12
CA THR A 124 17.90 5.25 15.86
C THR A 124 17.40 3.81 15.69
N ASP A 125 18.26 2.83 15.90
CA ASP A 125 17.88 1.41 15.88
C ASP A 125 16.79 1.09 16.90
N GLU A 126 16.75 1.78 18.05
CA GLU A 126 15.73 1.62 19.07
C GLU A 126 14.37 2.13 18.58
N GLU A 127 14.32 3.31 17.97
CA GLU A 127 13.06 3.89 17.40
C GLU A 127 12.53 3.04 16.25
N ILE A 128 13.42 2.51 15.42
CA ILE A 128 13.06 1.57 14.34
C ILE A 128 12.48 0.29 14.94
N GLY A 129 13.15 -0.29 15.94
CA GLY A 129 12.68 -1.50 16.61
C GLY A 129 11.28 -1.32 17.23
N GLN A 130 11.04 -0.21 17.91
CA GLN A 130 9.73 0.11 18.49
C GLN A 130 8.63 0.22 17.42
N ARG A 131 8.92 0.81 16.25
CA ARG A 131 7.97 0.87 15.13
C ARG A 131 7.64 -0.51 14.57
N VAL A 132 8.67 -1.35 14.41
CA VAL A 132 8.50 -2.72 13.91
C VAL A 132 7.65 -3.54 14.88
N GLU A 133 7.97 -3.53 16.18
CA GLU A 133 7.20 -4.26 17.20
C GLU A 133 5.74 -3.80 17.25
N LYS A 134 5.51 -2.49 17.22
CA LYS A 134 4.15 -1.93 17.17
C LYS A 134 3.38 -2.44 15.96
N LEU A 135 3.99 -2.44 14.77
CA LEU A 135 3.32 -2.87 13.53
C LEU A 135 3.05 -4.37 13.54
N LEU A 136 3.97 -5.19 14.10
CA LEU A 136 3.76 -6.63 14.27
C LEU A 136 2.54 -6.93 15.16
N MET A 137 2.39 -6.22 16.29
CA MET A 137 1.22 -6.33 17.15
C MET A 137 -0.06 -5.93 16.43
N GLU A 138 -0.05 -4.80 15.72
CA GLU A 138 -1.22 -4.29 14.98
C GLU A 138 -1.70 -5.27 13.89
N LEU A 139 -0.81 -6.11 13.36
CA LEU A 139 -1.09 -7.02 12.24
C LEU A 139 -1.22 -8.49 12.66
N ASP A 140 -1.27 -8.79 13.97
CA ASP A 140 -1.28 -10.16 14.50
C ASP A 140 -0.11 -11.02 13.97
N LEU A 141 1.10 -10.47 13.97
CA LEU A 141 2.32 -11.13 13.52
C LEU A 141 3.34 -11.30 14.64
N GLU A 142 3.08 -10.81 15.85
CA GLU A 142 4.01 -10.82 16.96
C GLU A 142 4.44 -12.25 17.37
N GLU A 143 3.49 -13.18 17.44
CA GLU A 143 3.76 -14.56 17.84
C GLU A 143 4.68 -15.32 16.87
N ILE A 144 4.77 -14.86 15.63
CA ILE A 144 5.55 -15.51 14.56
C ILE A 144 6.77 -14.68 14.13
N LYS A 145 7.08 -13.60 14.84
CA LYS A 145 8.11 -12.63 14.43
C LYS A 145 9.49 -13.23 14.22
N ASP A 146 9.82 -14.28 14.99
CA ASP A 146 11.12 -14.95 14.96
C ASP A 146 11.16 -16.15 13.98
N LEU A 147 10.03 -16.47 13.32
CA LEU A 147 9.99 -17.51 12.30
C LEU A 147 10.49 -16.97 10.95
N ASP A 148 11.27 -17.80 10.25
CA ASP A 148 11.64 -17.52 8.87
C ASP A 148 10.37 -17.46 8.01
N VAL A 149 10.34 -16.58 7.04
CA VAL A 149 9.20 -16.47 6.11
C VAL A 149 9.03 -17.76 5.31
N GLY A 150 10.14 -18.36 4.89
CA GLY A 150 10.16 -19.58 4.11
C GLY A 150 9.62 -19.41 2.69
N SER A 151 9.84 -20.42 1.86
CA SER A 151 9.38 -20.39 0.47
C SER A 151 7.88 -20.79 0.35
N PRO A 152 7.23 -20.51 -0.77
CA PRO A 152 5.87 -21.00 -1.06
C PRO A 152 5.74 -22.53 -1.00
N ILE A 153 6.86 -23.27 -1.20
CA ILE A 153 6.92 -24.73 -1.15
C ILE A 153 7.20 -25.24 0.28
N ARG A 154 8.04 -24.52 1.04
CA ARG A 154 8.35 -24.80 2.45
C ARG A 154 7.76 -23.71 3.33
N LYS A 155 6.45 -23.71 3.45
CA LYS A 155 5.71 -22.68 4.21
C LYS A 155 6.01 -22.83 5.70
N THR A 156 6.70 -21.85 6.26
CA THR A 156 6.88 -21.70 7.71
C THR A 156 5.72 -20.88 8.29
N ILE A 157 5.24 -19.89 7.53
CA ILE A 157 4.08 -19.07 7.86
C ILE A 157 2.95 -19.29 6.84
N CYS A 158 1.69 -19.14 7.27
CA CYS A 158 0.53 -19.38 6.40
C CYS A 158 0.33 -18.24 5.40
N GLY A 159 -0.53 -18.48 4.37
CA GLY A 159 -0.81 -17.50 3.31
C GLY A 159 -1.36 -16.17 3.86
N GLY A 160 -2.25 -16.23 4.83
CA GLY A 160 -2.79 -15.02 5.49
C GLY A 160 -1.72 -14.23 6.25
N GLN A 161 -0.79 -14.92 6.93
CA GLN A 161 0.34 -14.28 7.61
C GLN A 161 1.30 -13.63 6.58
N ARG A 162 1.62 -14.33 5.48
CA ARG A 162 2.44 -13.77 4.38
C ARG A 162 1.79 -12.51 3.81
N LYS A 163 0.47 -12.53 3.54
CA LYS A 163 -0.23 -11.36 3.00
C LYS A 163 -0.23 -10.18 3.99
N ARG A 164 -0.45 -10.44 5.29
CA ARG A 164 -0.35 -9.37 6.31
C ARG A 164 1.07 -8.82 6.43
N LEU A 165 2.09 -9.66 6.34
CA LEU A 165 3.49 -9.21 6.33
C LEU A 165 3.79 -8.37 5.08
N ASN A 166 3.31 -8.77 3.90
CA ASN A 166 3.47 -7.99 2.67
C ASN A 166 2.81 -6.60 2.77
N ILE A 167 1.62 -6.53 3.39
CA ILE A 167 0.95 -5.26 3.70
C ILE A 167 1.78 -4.44 4.72
N ALA A 168 2.37 -5.10 5.73
CA ALA A 168 3.20 -4.46 6.73
C ALA A 168 4.43 -3.77 6.14
N LEU A 169 5.06 -4.35 5.10
CA LEU A 169 6.22 -3.75 4.42
C LEU A 169 5.89 -2.38 3.81
N GLU A 170 4.65 -2.18 3.36
CA GLU A 170 4.21 -0.88 2.88
C GLU A 170 3.73 0.03 4.02
N LEU A 171 3.02 -0.51 5.01
CA LEU A 171 2.50 0.26 6.14
C LEU A 171 3.59 0.84 7.03
N ILE A 172 4.78 0.21 7.09
CA ILE A 172 5.92 0.73 7.88
C ILE A 172 6.32 2.14 7.47
N ARG A 173 6.09 2.51 6.20
CA ARG A 173 6.36 3.84 5.65
C ARG A 173 5.28 4.86 5.98
N GLU A 174 4.18 4.42 6.60
CA GLU A 174 3.00 5.24 6.93
C GLU A 174 2.38 5.96 5.72
N PRO A 175 2.14 5.29 4.58
CA PRO A 175 1.55 5.94 3.42
C PRO A 175 0.15 6.49 3.75
N ALA A 176 -0.23 7.60 3.11
CA ALA A 176 -1.56 8.17 3.24
C ALA A 176 -2.58 7.51 2.30
N ILE A 177 -2.09 6.99 1.16
CA ILE A 177 -2.86 6.23 0.17
C ILE A 177 -2.23 4.85 0.04
N LEU A 178 -3.02 3.80 0.19
CA LEU A 178 -2.58 2.42 0.08
C LEU A 178 -3.36 1.72 -1.03
N TYR A 179 -2.66 1.28 -2.07
CA TYR A 179 -3.19 0.45 -3.13
C TYR A 179 -2.83 -1.01 -2.92
N LEU A 180 -3.78 -1.92 -3.17
CA LEU A 180 -3.54 -3.35 -3.07
C LEU A 180 -4.15 -4.07 -4.30
N ASP A 181 -3.34 -4.87 -4.96
CA ASP A 181 -3.82 -5.72 -6.06
C ASP A 181 -4.22 -7.09 -5.53
N GLU A 182 -5.49 -7.43 -5.66
CA GLU A 182 -6.09 -8.69 -5.22
C GLU A 182 -5.67 -9.15 -3.80
N PRO A 183 -5.90 -8.33 -2.75
CA PRO A 183 -5.34 -8.60 -1.41
C PRO A 183 -5.85 -9.89 -0.75
N THR A 184 -6.95 -10.45 -1.23
CA THR A 184 -7.56 -11.68 -0.69
C THR A 184 -7.41 -12.90 -1.60
N SER A 185 -6.74 -12.75 -2.74
CA SER A 185 -6.53 -13.85 -3.69
C SER A 185 -5.76 -15.01 -3.06
N GLY A 186 -6.27 -16.23 -3.21
CA GLY A 186 -5.63 -17.44 -2.69
C GLY A 186 -5.71 -17.64 -1.18
N LEU A 187 -6.43 -16.80 -0.46
CA LEU A 187 -6.61 -16.90 1.00
C LEU A 187 -7.85 -17.72 1.37
N SER A 188 -7.84 -18.28 2.58
CA SER A 188 -9.05 -18.82 3.21
C SER A 188 -10.07 -17.72 3.50
N SER A 189 -11.35 -18.07 3.67
CA SER A 189 -12.40 -17.09 4.03
C SER A 189 -12.07 -16.33 5.29
N SER A 190 -11.54 -17.02 6.31
CA SER A 190 -11.15 -16.40 7.58
C SER A 190 -9.97 -15.44 7.43
N ASP A 191 -8.95 -15.80 6.63
CA ASP A 191 -7.80 -14.91 6.39
C ASP A 191 -8.20 -13.70 5.55
N SER A 192 -9.09 -13.90 4.57
CA SER A 192 -9.64 -12.83 3.74
C SER A 192 -10.38 -11.80 4.59
N GLU A 193 -11.22 -12.28 5.53
CA GLU A 193 -11.94 -11.41 6.47
C GLU A 193 -10.97 -10.59 7.33
N LYS A 194 -9.92 -11.22 7.89
CA LYS A 194 -8.90 -10.53 8.68
C LYS A 194 -8.18 -9.44 7.86
N VAL A 195 -7.82 -9.72 6.61
CA VAL A 195 -7.19 -8.73 5.73
C VAL A 195 -8.14 -7.56 5.46
N ILE A 196 -9.41 -7.81 5.15
CA ILE A 196 -10.39 -6.73 4.91
C ILE A 196 -10.63 -5.90 6.17
N MET A 197 -10.72 -6.53 7.35
CA MET A 197 -10.86 -5.80 8.62
C MET A 197 -9.65 -4.91 8.90
N LEU A 198 -8.44 -5.41 8.66
CA LEU A 198 -7.20 -4.63 8.75
C LEU A 198 -7.23 -3.40 7.83
N LEU A 199 -7.61 -3.59 6.56
CA LEU A 199 -7.70 -2.50 5.59
C LEU A 199 -8.76 -1.46 6.00
N LYS A 200 -9.89 -1.92 6.51
CA LYS A 200 -10.94 -1.04 7.06
C LYS A 200 -10.42 -0.23 8.25
N GLU A 201 -9.63 -0.83 9.13
CA GLU A 201 -9.02 -0.11 10.24
C GLU A 201 -8.05 0.98 9.74
N GLN A 202 -7.29 0.71 8.68
CA GLN A 202 -6.42 1.74 8.08
C GLN A 202 -7.24 2.95 7.58
N THR A 203 -8.45 2.74 7.06
CA THR A 203 -9.32 3.87 6.66
C THR A 203 -9.82 4.65 7.87
N HIS A 204 -10.17 4.00 8.97
CA HIS A 204 -10.54 4.69 10.23
C HIS A 204 -9.38 5.51 10.79
N ARG A 205 -8.14 5.10 10.52
CA ARG A 205 -6.93 5.87 10.84
C ARG A 205 -6.69 7.03 9.87
N GLY A 206 -7.58 7.25 8.91
CA GLY A 206 -7.55 8.38 7.96
C GLY A 206 -6.71 8.11 6.71
N LYS A 207 -6.47 6.84 6.34
CA LYS A 207 -5.87 6.51 5.04
C LYS A 207 -6.95 6.37 3.96
N LEU A 208 -6.58 6.62 2.70
CA LEU A 208 -7.33 6.16 1.54
C LEU A 208 -6.82 4.76 1.17
N VAL A 209 -7.72 3.79 1.08
CA VAL A 209 -7.37 2.42 0.69
C VAL A 209 -8.12 2.05 -0.58
N VAL A 210 -7.39 1.59 -1.62
CA VAL A 210 -7.93 1.17 -2.92
C VAL A 210 -7.55 -0.29 -3.17
N VAL A 211 -8.55 -1.16 -3.42
CA VAL A 211 -8.37 -2.61 -3.61
C VAL A 211 -9.03 -3.10 -4.90
#